data_08aa2782d87439ef4fef1551af47c993
#
_entry.id   08aa2782d87439ef4fef1551af47c993
#
_cell.length_a   1.000
_cell.length_b   1.000
_cell.length_c   1.000
_cell.angle_alpha   90.00
_cell.angle_beta   90.00
_cell.angle_gamma   90.00
#
_symmetry.space_group_name_H-M   'P 1'
#
loop_
_entity.id
_entity.type
_entity.pdbx_description
1 polymer ?
#
loop_
_entity_poly.entity_id
_entity_poly.type
_entity_poly.pdbx_seq_one_letter_code
_entity_poly.pdbx_strand_id
1 'polypeptide(L)'
;MIPRRLVLSLAACALAAGLAVPALAQHARLGDPAALKEQAPATYKAKFETSKGTFVIEVTRAWAPTGADRFYNLVKNGFFDDTRFFRNIAGFMVQFGLNGDPALNAKWRVARIPDDKVTQHNTRGMITFATSGPNARTTQVFINFADNSQLDGMGFAPFGKIVSGMDVVDKLYSGYGEGAPNGSGPDQNRIQTEGNAYLAKSFSKLDMVKKATIEK
;
A
#
# COMPACT_ATOMS: atom_id res chain seq x y z
N MET A 1 67.67 12.90 -21.68
CA MET A 1 66.67 11.87 -22.04
C MET A 1 66.08 11.32 -20.73
N ILE A 2 64.85 11.70 -20.40
CA ILE A 2 64.12 11.26 -19.19
C ILE A 2 62.87 10.54 -19.67
N PRO A 3 62.60 9.27 -19.29
CA PRO A 3 61.43 8.56 -19.72
C PRO A 3 60.19 8.98 -18.91
N ARG A 4 59.10 9.33 -19.61
CA ARG A 4 57.77 9.59 -19.06
C ARG A 4 57.16 8.28 -18.54
N ARG A 5 56.89 8.23 -17.24
CA ARG A 5 56.08 7.15 -16.63
C ARG A 5 54.59 7.42 -16.88
N LEU A 6 53.94 6.50 -17.57
CA LEU A 6 52.53 6.45 -17.81
C LEU A 6 51.84 5.90 -16.54
N VAL A 7 51.01 6.76 -15.88
CA VAL A 7 50.20 6.33 -14.73
C VAL A 7 48.84 5.94 -15.29
N LEU A 8 48.57 4.61 -15.34
CA LEU A 8 47.22 4.10 -15.62
C LEU A 8 46.37 4.21 -14.34
N SER A 9 45.42 5.09 -14.35
CA SER A 9 44.36 5.16 -13.30
C SER A 9 43.30 4.12 -13.64
N LEU A 10 43.21 3.04 -12.89
CA LEU A 10 42.06 2.13 -12.91
C LEU A 10 40.91 2.79 -12.15
N ALA A 11 39.91 3.24 -12.87
CA ALA A 11 38.60 3.61 -12.28
C ALA A 11 37.83 2.32 -11.98
N ALA A 12 37.71 1.98 -10.71
CA ALA A 12 36.87 0.88 -10.26
C ALA A 12 35.40 1.36 -10.25
N CYS A 13 34.61 0.98 -11.28
CA CYS A 13 33.16 1.07 -11.24
C CYS A 13 32.61 0.01 -10.29
N ALA A 14 32.25 0.40 -9.08
CA ALA A 14 31.47 -0.42 -8.18
C ALA A 14 30.03 -0.54 -8.70
N LEU A 15 29.71 -1.62 -9.42
CA LEU A 15 28.32 -2.02 -9.69
C LEU A 15 27.68 -2.43 -8.36
N ALA A 16 26.80 -1.58 -7.83
CA ALA A 16 25.90 -1.96 -6.76
C ALA A 16 24.81 -2.90 -7.34
N ALA A 17 25.12 -4.20 -7.38
CA ALA A 17 24.13 -5.23 -7.66
C ALA A 17 23.13 -5.28 -6.50
N GLY A 18 21.98 -4.61 -6.66
CA GLY A 18 20.85 -4.75 -5.76
C GLY A 18 20.35 -6.19 -5.83
N LEU A 19 20.66 -7.00 -4.81
CA LEU A 19 20.18 -8.38 -4.69
C LEU A 19 18.64 -8.35 -4.59
N ALA A 20 17.96 -8.73 -5.67
CA ALA A 20 16.54 -8.99 -5.64
C ALA A 20 16.27 -10.17 -4.71
N VAL A 21 15.63 -9.94 -3.59
CA VAL A 21 15.18 -11.01 -2.69
C VAL A 21 14.16 -11.85 -3.44
N PRO A 22 14.34 -13.18 -3.57
CA PRO A 22 13.37 -14.01 -4.27
C PRO A 22 12.00 -13.95 -3.60
N ALA A 23 10.92 -14.00 -4.40
CA ALA A 23 9.53 -13.85 -3.95
C ALA A 23 9.17 -14.75 -2.76
N LEU A 24 9.69 -15.97 -2.70
CA LEU A 24 9.53 -16.90 -1.58
C LEU A 24 10.08 -16.35 -0.25
N ALA A 25 11.20 -15.63 -0.28
CA ALA A 25 11.78 -15.03 0.92
C ALA A 25 11.01 -13.78 1.38
N GLN A 26 10.37 -13.05 0.45
CA GLN A 26 9.47 -11.94 0.79
C GLN A 26 8.20 -12.46 1.49
N HIS A 27 7.57 -13.51 0.97
CA HIS A 27 6.41 -14.15 1.60
C HIS A 27 6.72 -14.70 3.00
N ALA A 28 7.91 -15.28 3.21
CA ALA A 28 8.31 -15.77 4.52
C ALA A 28 8.37 -14.64 5.57
N ARG A 29 8.84 -13.44 5.18
CA ARG A 29 8.89 -12.27 6.07
C ARG A 29 7.51 -11.75 6.45
N LEU A 30 6.54 -11.78 5.55
CA LEU A 30 5.16 -11.38 5.84
C LEU A 30 4.49 -12.27 6.89
N GLY A 31 5.03 -13.46 7.12
CA GLY A 31 4.56 -14.38 8.16
C GLY A 31 4.80 -13.92 9.59
N ASP A 32 5.65 -12.90 9.80
CA ASP A 32 5.95 -12.31 11.11
C ASP A 32 5.81 -10.78 11.07
N PRO A 33 4.61 -10.23 11.33
CA PRO A 33 4.40 -8.77 11.37
C PRO A 33 5.30 -8.05 12.37
N ALA A 34 5.70 -8.72 13.45
CA ALA A 34 6.53 -8.12 14.50
C ALA A 34 7.99 -7.90 14.06
N ALA A 35 8.47 -8.65 13.08
CA ALA A 35 9.80 -8.47 12.49
C ALA A 35 9.88 -7.32 11.47
N LEU A 36 8.75 -6.81 10.98
CA LEU A 36 8.70 -5.75 9.97
C LEU A 36 8.55 -4.37 10.62
N LYS A 37 9.65 -3.86 11.19
CA LYS A 37 9.72 -2.60 11.96
C LYS A 37 10.72 -1.60 11.38
N GLU A 38 11.02 -1.70 10.10
CA GLU A 38 11.94 -0.76 9.46
C GLU A 38 11.32 0.65 9.44
N GLN A 39 12.09 1.64 9.86
CA GLN A 39 11.70 3.04 9.74
C GLN A 39 11.78 3.46 8.27
N ALA A 40 10.72 4.06 7.77
CA ALA A 40 10.69 4.58 6.41
C ALA A 40 11.60 5.81 6.25
N PRO A 41 12.09 6.09 5.03
CA PRO A 41 12.70 7.38 4.70
C PRO A 41 11.74 8.54 4.99
N ALA A 42 12.29 9.77 5.16
CA ALA A 42 11.49 10.98 5.38
C ALA A 42 10.44 11.19 4.28
N THR A 43 10.81 10.88 3.04
CA THR A 43 9.92 10.84 1.87
C THR A 43 10.32 9.67 1.00
N TYR A 44 9.34 8.98 0.44
CA TYR A 44 9.56 7.89 -0.52
C TYR A 44 8.38 7.76 -1.47
N LYS A 45 8.61 7.08 -2.59
CA LYS A 45 7.56 6.77 -3.56
C LYS A 45 7.26 5.28 -3.56
N ALA A 46 5.99 4.96 -3.65
CA ALA A 46 5.49 3.61 -3.82
C ALA A 46 4.75 3.52 -5.16
N LYS A 47 5.27 2.70 -6.08
CA LYS A 47 4.67 2.44 -7.38
C LYS A 47 3.75 1.24 -7.28
N PHE A 48 2.53 1.39 -7.80
CA PHE A 48 1.50 0.36 -7.87
C PHE A 48 1.16 0.06 -9.33
N GLU A 49 1.52 -1.12 -9.80
CA GLU A 49 1.12 -1.66 -11.09
C GLU A 49 -0.19 -2.42 -10.92
N THR A 50 -1.24 -1.98 -11.59
CA THR A 50 -2.59 -2.53 -11.43
C THR A 50 -3.14 -3.13 -12.73
N SER A 51 -4.34 -3.71 -12.67
CA SER A 51 -5.09 -4.14 -13.86
C SER A 51 -5.51 -2.99 -14.78
N LYS A 52 -5.53 -1.72 -14.29
CA LYS A 52 -5.94 -0.53 -15.04
C LYS A 52 -4.76 0.36 -15.48
N GLY A 53 -3.55 0.07 -15.05
CA GLY A 53 -2.36 0.86 -15.30
C GLY A 53 -1.55 1.07 -14.03
N THR A 54 -0.68 2.05 -14.05
CA THR A 54 0.25 2.34 -12.94
C THR A 54 -0.10 3.67 -12.28
N PHE A 55 -0.05 3.72 -10.95
CA PHE A 55 -0.07 4.96 -10.19
C PHE A 55 1.07 4.99 -9.17
N VAL A 56 1.45 6.19 -8.75
CA VAL A 56 2.54 6.41 -7.79
C VAL A 56 2.04 7.22 -6.60
N ILE A 57 2.29 6.71 -5.41
CA ILE A 57 2.04 7.36 -4.13
C ILE A 57 3.36 7.96 -3.64
N GLU A 58 3.39 9.25 -3.33
CA GLU A 58 4.45 9.86 -2.56
C GLU A 58 4.03 9.90 -1.09
N VAL A 59 4.84 9.31 -0.24
CA VAL A 59 4.63 9.28 1.22
C VAL A 59 5.54 10.27 1.89
N THR A 60 4.98 11.09 2.78
CA THR A 60 5.72 12.00 3.65
C THR A 60 5.60 11.51 5.08
N ARG A 61 6.66 10.89 5.60
CA ARG A 61 6.66 10.24 6.90
C ARG A 61 6.20 11.16 8.05
N ALA A 62 6.59 12.44 8.00
CA ALA A 62 6.22 13.41 9.03
C ALA A 62 4.70 13.67 9.17
N TRP A 63 3.89 13.34 8.15
CA TRP A 63 2.45 13.53 8.19
C TRP A 63 1.75 12.54 9.14
N ALA A 64 2.18 11.26 9.10
CA ALA A 64 1.68 10.20 9.96
C ALA A 64 2.75 9.10 10.09
N PRO A 65 3.74 9.27 10.99
CA PRO A 65 4.94 8.44 11.04
C PRO A 65 4.68 6.94 11.21
N THR A 66 3.74 6.58 12.08
CA THR A 66 3.41 5.17 12.36
C THR A 66 2.78 4.50 11.14
N GLY A 67 1.85 5.20 10.48
CA GLY A 67 1.22 4.72 9.24
C GLY A 67 2.22 4.64 8.09
N ALA A 68 3.08 5.65 7.92
CA ALA A 68 4.10 5.67 6.87
C ALA A 68 5.09 4.51 7.00
N ASP A 69 5.57 4.23 8.22
CA ASP A 69 6.47 3.11 8.50
C ASP A 69 5.78 1.76 8.22
N ARG A 70 4.52 1.60 8.66
CA ARG A 70 3.71 0.40 8.36
C ARG A 70 3.55 0.21 6.87
N PHE A 71 3.16 1.23 6.13
CA PHE A 71 2.94 1.16 4.69
C PHE A 71 4.24 0.83 3.93
N TYR A 72 5.37 1.45 4.32
CA TYR A 72 6.69 1.16 3.77
C TYR A 72 7.04 -0.33 3.89
N ASN A 73 6.91 -0.89 5.10
CA ASN A 73 7.20 -2.30 5.35
C ASN A 73 6.28 -3.23 4.56
N LEU A 74 4.99 -2.91 4.45
CA LEU A 74 4.03 -3.70 3.66
C LEU A 74 4.40 -3.70 2.16
N VAL A 75 4.66 -2.53 1.57
CA VAL A 75 5.05 -2.40 0.15
C VAL A 75 6.38 -3.11 -0.10
N LYS A 76 7.40 -2.82 0.71
CA LYS A 76 8.75 -3.37 0.54
C LYS A 76 8.78 -4.90 0.57
N ASN A 77 7.89 -5.53 1.32
CA ASN A 77 7.81 -6.97 1.47
C ASN A 77 6.72 -7.62 0.60
N GLY A 78 6.07 -6.87 -0.31
CA GLY A 78 5.13 -7.41 -1.29
C GLY A 78 3.75 -7.77 -0.73
N PHE A 79 3.35 -7.20 0.41
CA PHE A 79 2.04 -7.49 1.02
C PHE A 79 0.86 -7.13 0.11
N PHE A 80 1.01 -6.05 -0.68
CA PHE A 80 -0.06 -5.57 -1.57
C PHE A 80 -0.15 -6.32 -2.90
N ASP A 81 0.84 -7.18 -3.23
CA ASP A 81 0.80 -7.95 -4.48
C ASP A 81 -0.44 -8.85 -4.48
N ASP A 82 -1.14 -8.89 -5.62
CA ASP A 82 -2.39 -9.63 -5.82
C ASP A 82 -3.57 -9.24 -4.91
N THR A 83 -3.50 -8.08 -4.21
CA THR A 83 -4.65 -7.56 -3.46
C THR A 83 -5.68 -6.94 -4.39
N ARG A 84 -6.97 -6.93 -3.98
CA ARG A 84 -8.08 -6.37 -4.74
C ARG A 84 -8.52 -5.03 -4.16
N PHE A 85 -9.01 -4.16 -5.04
CA PHE A 85 -9.73 -2.94 -4.66
C PHE A 85 -11.17 -3.32 -4.33
N PHE A 86 -11.38 -3.84 -3.13
CA PHE A 86 -12.59 -4.57 -2.76
C PHE A 86 -13.79 -3.67 -2.39
N ARG A 87 -13.57 -2.40 -2.11
CA ARG A 87 -14.61 -1.42 -1.79
C ARG A 87 -14.31 -0.13 -2.54
N ASN A 88 -15.13 0.20 -3.52
CA ASN A 88 -14.95 1.39 -4.35
C ASN A 88 -16.28 2.15 -4.44
N ILE A 89 -16.36 3.27 -3.73
CA ILE A 89 -17.55 4.13 -3.66
C ILE A 89 -17.28 5.39 -4.48
N ALA A 90 -17.93 5.51 -5.62
CA ALA A 90 -17.78 6.64 -6.53
C ALA A 90 -18.02 7.97 -5.80
N GLY A 91 -17.14 8.95 -6.03
CA GLY A 91 -17.21 10.26 -5.39
C GLY A 91 -16.78 10.28 -3.92
N PHE A 92 -16.40 9.13 -3.34
CA PHE A 92 -15.92 9.05 -1.96
C PHE A 92 -14.47 8.52 -1.92
N MET A 93 -14.27 7.19 -1.97
CA MET A 93 -12.93 6.61 -1.86
C MET A 93 -12.87 5.20 -2.47
N VAL A 94 -11.64 4.70 -2.70
CA VAL A 94 -11.37 3.29 -3.00
C VAL A 94 -10.48 2.68 -1.92
N GLN A 95 -10.89 1.52 -1.38
CA GLN A 95 -10.23 0.83 -0.28
C GLN A 95 -9.65 -0.51 -0.73
N PHE A 96 -8.44 -0.83 -0.25
CA PHE A 96 -7.72 -2.07 -0.52
C PHE A 96 -6.80 -2.43 0.66
N GLY A 97 -6.02 -3.54 0.55
CA GLY A 97 -5.04 -3.93 1.57
C GLY A 97 -5.52 -5.04 2.49
N LEU A 98 -6.43 -5.89 2.00
CA LEU A 98 -6.61 -7.26 2.49
C LEU A 98 -5.86 -8.20 1.55
N ASN A 99 -4.98 -9.04 2.09
CA ASN A 99 -4.16 -9.95 1.29
C ASN A 99 -5.02 -11.08 0.70
N GLY A 100 -4.61 -11.59 -0.46
CA GLY A 100 -5.29 -12.72 -1.10
C GLY A 100 -5.14 -14.04 -0.36
N ASP A 101 -4.14 -14.15 0.54
CA ASP A 101 -3.89 -15.32 1.39
C ASP A 101 -4.53 -15.13 2.77
N PRO A 102 -5.53 -15.97 3.14
CA PRO A 102 -6.16 -15.93 4.46
C PRO A 102 -5.18 -16.16 5.62
N ALA A 103 -4.12 -16.95 5.43
CA ALA A 103 -3.14 -17.20 6.48
C ALA A 103 -2.34 -15.94 6.83
N LEU A 104 -2.03 -15.09 5.83
CA LEU A 104 -1.44 -13.78 6.06
C LEU A 104 -2.44 -12.84 6.73
N ASN A 105 -3.68 -12.79 6.26
CA ASN A 105 -4.71 -11.95 6.88
C ASN A 105 -4.90 -12.28 8.36
N ALA A 106 -4.90 -13.56 8.75
CA ALA A 106 -5.04 -13.99 10.15
C ALA A 106 -3.94 -13.41 11.05
N LYS A 107 -2.71 -13.28 10.53
CA LYS A 107 -1.57 -12.69 11.27
C LYS A 107 -1.63 -11.16 11.31
N TRP A 108 -1.99 -10.54 10.19
CA TRP A 108 -1.96 -9.08 10.06
C TRP A 108 -3.19 -8.39 10.68
N ARG A 109 -4.35 -9.06 10.76
CA ARG A 109 -5.57 -8.50 11.37
C ARG A 109 -5.41 -8.15 12.84
N VAL A 110 -4.46 -8.77 13.54
CA VAL A 110 -4.16 -8.52 14.96
C VAL A 110 -2.92 -7.64 15.15
N ALA A 111 -2.15 -7.37 14.09
CA ALA A 111 -0.94 -6.56 14.11
C ALA A 111 -1.28 -5.05 14.06
N ARG A 112 -2.01 -4.58 15.08
CA ARG A 112 -2.47 -3.19 15.19
C ARG A 112 -1.31 -2.22 15.37
N ILE A 113 -1.50 -0.98 14.90
CA ILE A 113 -0.60 0.14 15.15
C ILE A 113 -1.35 1.28 15.86
N PRO A 114 -0.66 2.07 16.71
CA PRO A 114 -1.21 3.27 17.32
C PRO A 114 -1.65 4.30 16.27
N ASP A 115 -2.62 5.14 16.63
CA ASP A 115 -3.05 6.21 15.74
C ASP A 115 -2.00 7.33 15.65
N ASP A 116 -1.87 7.90 14.47
CA ASP A 116 -1.13 9.13 14.25
C ASP A 116 -2.07 10.34 14.42
N LYS A 117 -1.49 11.47 14.80
CA LYS A 117 -2.20 12.75 14.80
C LYS A 117 -2.56 13.13 13.36
N VAL A 118 -3.77 13.60 13.15
CA VAL A 118 -4.19 14.17 11.85
C VAL A 118 -3.49 15.51 11.66
N THR A 119 -2.67 15.63 10.63
CA THR A 119 -1.90 16.82 10.27
C THR A 119 -2.17 17.30 8.85
N GLN A 120 -2.87 16.49 8.08
CA GLN A 120 -3.26 16.75 6.69
C GLN A 120 -4.75 16.50 6.51
N HIS A 121 -5.35 17.08 5.45
CA HIS A 121 -6.76 16.90 5.13
C HIS A 121 -6.97 15.73 4.17
N ASN A 122 -8.06 14.99 4.34
CA ASN A 122 -8.48 13.89 3.47
C ASN A 122 -9.06 14.40 2.14
N THR A 123 -8.28 15.17 1.38
CA THR A 123 -8.68 15.68 0.07
C THR A 123 -8.37 14.69 -1.05
N ARG A 124 -8.88 14.96 -2.27
CA ARG A 124 -8.69 14.09 -3.43
C ARG A 124 -7.23 13.69 -3.64
N GLY A 125 -7.00 12.41 -3.85
CA GLY A 125 -5.69 11.80 -4.08
C GLY A 125 -4.90 11.50 -2.81
N MET A 126 -5.35 11.94 -1.64
CA MET A 126 -4.70 11.58 -0.36
C MET A 126 -4.97 10.12 -0.02
N ILE A 127 -3.96 9.45 0.56
CA ILE A 127 -4.05 8.07 1.04
C ILE A 127 -3.97 8.02 2.56
N THR A 128 -4.85 7.19 3.14
CA THR A 128 -5.07 7.11 4.59
C THR A 128 -5.32 5.65 4.99
N PHE A 129 -4.93 5.27 6.21
CA PHE A 129 -5.30 3.97 6.75
C PHE A 129 -6.78 3.93 7.15
N ALA A 130 -7.46 2.86 6.77
CA ALA A 130 -8.76 2.52 7.32
C ALA A 130 -8.62 2.01 8.76
N THR A 131 -9.62 2.29 9.60
CA THR A 131 -9.67 1.83 10.98
C THR A 131 -11.08 1.43 11.38
N SER A 132 -11.21 0.52 12.34
CA SER A 132 -12.47 0.15 13.00
C SER A 132 -12.65 0.81 14.37
N GLY A 133 -11.78 1.74 14.74
CA GLY A 133 -11.78 2.45 16.00
C GLY A 133 -10.38 2.87 16.43
N PRO A 134 -10.22 3.44 17.63
CA PRO A 134 -8.93 3.91 18.11
C PRO A 134 -7.86 2.80 18.15
N ASN A 135 -6.67 3.10 17.65
CA ASN A 135 -5.51 2.19 17.61
C ASN A 135 -5.81 0.83 16.95
N ALA A 136 -6.73 0.80 15.96
CA ALA A 136 -7.15 -0.43 15.30
C ALA A 136 -6.67 -0.54 13.83
N ARG A 137 -5.82 0.37 13.36
CA ARG A 137 -5.23 0.32 12.03
C ARG A 137 -4.33 -0.90 11.87
N THR A 138 -4.40 -1.58 10.72
CA THR A 138 -3.56 -2.76 10.42
C THR A 138 -2.87 -2.64 9.05
N THR A 139 -3.58 -3.02 7.97
CA THR A 139 -3.03 -3.08 6.60
C THR A 139 -3.88 -2.38 5.56
N GLN A 140 -5.16 -2.15 5.88
CA GLN A 140 -6.10 -1.58 4.91
C GLN A 140 -5.89 -0.07 4.77
N VAL A 141 -5.90 0.40 3.52
CA VAL A 141 -5.75 1.80 3.17
C VAL A 141 -6.84 2.21 2.16
N PHE A 142 -7.11 3.49 2.07
CA PHE A 142 -7.99 4.05 1.05
C PHE A 142 -7.40 5.29 0.39
N ILE A 143 -7.78 5.52 -0.87
CA ILE A 143 -7.45 6.72 -1.64
C ILE A 143 -8.73 7.53 -1.81
N ASN A 144 -8.68 8.81 -1.48
CA ASN A 144 -9.83 9.71 -1.57
C ASN A 144 -10.09 10.13 -3.03
N PHE A 145 -11.35 10.05 -3.49
CA PHE A 145 -11.77 10.56 -4.80
C PHE A 145 -12.21 12.02 -4.78
N ALA A 146 -12.58 12.52 -3.61
CA ALA A 146 -13.10 13.87 -3.41
C ALA A 146 -12.50 14.52 -2.18
N ASP A 147 -12.98 15.69 -1.82
CA ASP A 147 -12.74 16.31 -0.51
C ASP A 147 -13.60 15.58 0.54
N ASN A 148 -12.94 14.83 1.39
CA ASN A 148 -13.52 14.05 2.48
C ASN A 148 -12.99 14.57 3.84
N SER A 149 -12.78 15.90 3.97
CA SER A 149 -12.19 16.52 5.18
C SER A 149 -12.99 16.26 6.46
N GLN A 150 -14.25 15.83 6.36
CA GLN A 150 -15.02 15.35 7.52
C GLN A 150 -14.37 14.14 8.21
N LEU A 151 -13.52 13.37 7.51
CA LEU A 151 -12.79 12.24 8.08
C LEU A 151 -11.66 12.68 9.02
N ASP A 152 -11.20 13.92 8.91
CA ASP A 152 -10.10 14.44 9.74
C ASP A 152 -10.48 14.46 11.22
N GLY A 153 -11.70 14.93 11.52
CA GLY A 153 -12.26 14.93 12.87
C GLY A 153 -12.53 13.55 13.45
N MET A 154 -12.52 12.51 12.59
CA MET A 154 -12.70 11.11 12.98
C MET A 154 -11.37 10.38 13.21
N GLY A 155 -10.22 11.07 13.08
CA GLY A 155 -8.89 10.52 13.32
C GLY A 155 -8.26 9.80 12.13
N PHE A 156 -8.77 9.97 10.91
CA PHE A 156 -8.16 9.42 9.71
C PHE A 156 -7.00 10.32 9.27
N ALA A 157 -5.76 9.91 9.57
CA ALA A 157 -4.53 10.66 9.31
C ALA A 157 -3.92 10.30 7.96
N PRO A 158 -3.95 11.18 6.93
CA PRO A 158 -3.26 10.96 5.67
C PRO A 158 -1.76 10.88 5.85
N PHE A 159 -1.10 9.94 5.15
CA PHE A 159 0.35 9.74 5.21
C PHE A 159 1.06 9.97 3.87
N GLY A 160 0.30 10.12 2.79
CA GLY A 160 0.83 10.33 1.45
C GLY A 160 -0.25 10.78 0.45
N LYS A 161 0.16 10.97 -0.79
CA LYS A 161 -0.72 11.40 -1.89
C LYS A 161 -0.34 10.74 -3.20
N ILE A 162 -1.30 10.63 -4.12
CA ILE A 162 -1.05 10.23 -5.51
C ILE A 162 -0.33 11.39 -6.21
N VAL A 163 0.86 11.12 -6.75
CA VAL A 163 1.65 12.09 -7.53
C VAL A 163 1.65 11.78 -9.03
N SER A 164 1.21 10.58 -9.41
CA SER A 164 1.05 10.18 -10.83
C SER A 164 -0.02 9.10 -10.94
N GLY A 165 -0.81 9.12 -12.01
CA GLY A 165 -1.78 8.06 -12.31
C GLY A 165 -3.09 8.15 -11.53
N MET A 166 -3.52 9.33 -11.09
CA MET A 166 -4.84 9.49 -10.48
C MET A 166 -5.98 9.12 -11.44
N ASP A 167 -5.80 9.33 -12.74
CA ASP A 167 -6.72 8.88 -13.78
C ASP A 167 -6.83 7.36 -13.89
N VAL A 168 -5.78 6.62 -13.49
CA VAL A 168 -5.81 5.15 -13.36
C VAL A 168 -6.66 4.76 -12.17
N VAL A 169 -6.51 5.46 -11.03
CA VAL A 169 -7.31 5.23 -9.83
C VAL A 169 -8.79 5.48 -10.09
N ASP A 170 -9.12 6.52 -10.86
CA ASP A 170 -10.51 6.84 -11.25
C ASP A 170 -11.16 5.76 -12.13
N LYS A 171 -10.37 4.98 -12.87
CA LYS A 171 -10.86 3.89 -13.75
C LYS A 171 -11.05 2.55 -13.03
N LEU A 172 -10.71 2.47 -11.75
CA LEU A 172 -10.92 1.24 -10.96
C LEU A 172 -12.41 0.91 -10.87
N TYR A 173 -12.74 -0.37 -11.04
CA TYR A 173 -14.13 -0.82 -11.08
C TYR A 173 -14.88 -0.50 -9.79
N SER A 174 -15.98 0.26 -9.91
CA SER A 174 -16.81 0.72 -8.79
C SER A 174 -18.20 0.06 -8.74
N GLY A 175 -18.50 -0.85 -9.68
CA GLY A 175 -19.86 -1.39 -9.82
C GLY A 175 -20.34 -2.29 -8.70
N TYR A 176 -19.47 -2.66 -7.75
CA TYR A 176 -19.86 -3.37 -6.53
C TYR A 176 -20.11 -2.43 -5.33
N GLY A 177 -19.57 -1.21 -5.36
CA GLY A 177 -19.81 -0.16 -4.36
C GLY A 177 -19.43 -0.54 -2.94
N GLU A 178 -20.38 -0.29 -2.02
CA GLU A 178 -20.24 -0.60 -0.59
C GLU A 178 -20.30 -2.11 -0.34
N GLY A 179 -19.46 -2.58 0.62
CA GLY A 179 -19.43 -3.97 1.04
C GLY A 179 -20.62 -4.39 1.91
N ALA A 180 -20.88 -5.70 1.96
CA ALA A 180 -21.86 -6.26 2.86
C ALA A 180 -21.49 -5.97 4.33
N PRO A 181 -22.49 -5.78 5.24
CA PRO A 181 -23.93 -5.90 5.04
C PRO A 181 -24.61 -4.64 4.49
N ASN A 182 -23.89 -3.51 4.39
CA ASN A 182 -24.48 -2.21 4.04
C ASN A 182 -24.68 -2.04 2.51
N GLY A 183 -24.10 -2.90 1.70
CA GLY A 183 -24.20 -2.95 0.26
C GLY A 183 -24.05 -4.35 -0.30
N SER A 184 -23.96 -4.46 -1.64
CA SER A 184 -23.85 -5.74 -2.36
C SER A 184 -22.41 -6.09 -2.72
N GLY A 185 -21.44 -5.30 -2.31
CA GLY A 185 -20.01 -5.55 -2.53
C GLY A 185 -19.44 -6.63 -1.60
N PRO A 186 -18.12 -6.89 -1.72
CA PRO A 186 -17.46 -7.92 -0.95
C PRO A 186 -17.59 -7.76 0.57
N ASP A 187 -17.86 -8.85 1.26
CA ASP A 187 -17.81 -8.92 2.72
C ASP A 187 -16.33 -9.02 3.17
N GLN A 188 -15.89 -8.03 3.94
CA GLN A 188 -14.50 -7.96 4.40
C GLN A 188 -14.10 -9.11 5.33
N ASN A 189 -15.02 -9.65 6.13
CA ASN A 189 -14.73 -10.81 6.98
C ASN A 189 -14.47 -12.06 6.12
N ARG A 190 -15.26 -12.23 5.05
CA ARG A 190 -15.04 -13.32 4.10
C ARG A 190 -13.75 -13.14 3.32
N ILE A 191 -13.37 -11.92 2.95
CA ILE A 191 -12.05 -11.69 2.34
C ILE A 191 -10.93 -12.13 3.31
N GLN A 192 -11.04 -11.81 4.59
CA GLN A 192 -10.05 -12.20 5.58
C GLN A 192 -9.92 -13.71 5.79
N THR A 193 -11.01 -14.47 5.62
CA THR A 193 -11.06 -15.91 5.90
C THR A 193 -10.98 -16.79 4.66
N GLU A 194 -11.38 -16.29 3.49
CA GLU A 194 -11.44 -17.04 2.23
C GLU A 194 -10.51 -16.45 1.14
N GLY A 195 -10.01 -15.22 1.33
CA GLY A 195 -9.05 -14.56 0.45
C GLY A 195 -9.54 -14.37 -0.97
N ASN A 196 -8.59 -14.46 -1.90
CA ASN A 196 -8.89 -14.28 -3.33
C ASN A 196 -9.78 -15.37 -3.93
N ALA A 197 -9.90 -16.54 -3.31
CA ALA A 197 -10.82 -17.59 -3.77
C ALA A 197 -12.28 -17.10 -3.72
N TYR A 198 -12.67 -16.42 -2.63
CA TYR A 198 -13.98 -15.78 -2.51
C TYR A 198 -14.19 -14.70 -3.56
N LEU A 199 -13.19 -13.81 -3.71
CA LEU A 199 -13.29 -12.66 -4.62
C LEU A 199 -13.35 -13.09 -6.08
N ALA A 200 -12.53 -14.07 -6.49
CA ALA A 200 -12.54 -14.60 -7.84
C ALA A 200 -13.88 -15.26 -8.22
N LYS A 201 -14.50 -15.98 -7.27
CA LYS A 201 -15.78 -16.65 -7.48
C LYS A 201 -16.95 -15.68 -7.56
N SER A 202 -16.99 -14.66 -6.68
CA SER A 202 -18.19 -13.85 -6.47
C SER A 202 -18.07 -12.43 -7.02
N PHE A 203 -16.83 -11.93 -7.24
CA PHE A 203 -16.53 -10.52 -7.59
C PHE A 203 -15.45 -10.44 -8.68
N SER A 204 -15.59 -11.18 -9.75
CA SER A 204 -14.58 -11.35 -10.80
C SER A 204 -14.19 -10.05 -11.55
N LYS A 205 -14.98 -8.98 -11.43
CA LYS A 205 -14.71 -7.68 -12.06
C LYS A 205 -13.82 -6.76 -11.22
N LEU A 206 -13.46 -7.16 -9.99
CA LEU A 206 -12.59 -6.34 -9.15
C LEU A 206 -11.22 -6.15 -9.79
N ASP A 207 -10.77 -4.92 -9.84
CA ASP A 207 -9.40 -4.58 -10.21
C ASP A 207 -8.42 -5.00 -9.09
N MET A 208 -7.17 -5.22 -9.49
CA MET A 208 -6.14 -5.71 -8.57
C MET A 208 -4.83 -4.95 -8.69
N VAL A 209 -4.07 -4.97 -7.63
CA VAL A 209 -2.64 -4.65 -7.61
C VAL A 209 -1.89 -5.86 -8.14
N LYS A 210 -1.18 -5.72 -9.26
CA LYS A 210 -0.29 -6.75 -9.80
C LYS A 210 1.02 -6.79 -9.03
N LYS A 211 1.57 -5.60 -8.77
CA LYS A 211 2.84 -5.42 -8.07
C LYS A 211 2.88 -4.06 -7.37
N ALA A 212 3.40 -4.03 -6.14
CA ALA A 212 3.73 -2.80 -5.45
C ALA A 212 5.21 -2.77 -5.08
N THR A 213 5.90 -1.65 -5.35
CA THR A 213 7.36 -1.51 -5.11
C THR A 213 7.69 -0.14 -4.55
N ILE A 214 8.72 -0.07 -3.71
CA ILE A 214 9.35 1.20 -3.32
C ILE A 214 10.28 1.65 -4.46
N GLU A 215 10.06 2.86 -4.97
CA GLU A 215 10.99 3.48 -5.92
C GLU A 215 12.16 4.11 -5.17
N LYS A 216 13.35 3.98 -5.78
CA LYS A 216 14.58 4.59 -5.27
C LYS A 216 14.66 6.07 -5.63
#